data_6cd268dd7d28f5d0e2333da7fb18c2d3
#
_entry.id   6cd268dd7d28f5d0e2333da7fb18c2d3
#
_cell.length_a   1.000
_cell.length_b   1.000
_cell.length_c   1.000
_cell.angle_alpha   90.00
_cell.angle_beta   90.00
_cell.angle_gamma   90.00
#
_symmetry.space_group_name_H-M   'P 1'
#
loop_
_entity.id
_entity.type
_entity.pdbx_description
1 polymer ?
#
loop_
_entity_poly.entity_id
_entity_poly.type
_entity_poly.pdbx_seq_one_letter_code
_entity_poly.pdbx_strand_id
1 'polypeptide(L)'
;MAKAGSLAPLDVQRAPEGGEVGAVQSGWRLALREFASNRLALIGFAILIFFVLFSFVGPLIYKTNQLDTNLTLSNLPPSGAHLLGTDSQGFDELGRIMKGGQAALEIGFFAAFVAIVIGTL
;
A
#
# COMPACT_ATOMS: atom_id res chain seq x y z
N MET A 1 39.91 -62.81 -5.24
CA MET A 1 39.79 -62.01 -3.99
C MET A 1 38.91 -60.81 -4.26
N ALA A 2 37.67 -60.92 -3.90
CA ALA A 2 36.77 -59.78 -3.98
C ALA A 2 37.14 -58.81 -2.83
N LYS A 3 37.71 -57.68 -3.14
CA LYS A 3 37.74 -56.56 -2.25
C LYS A 3 36.32 -56.13 -2.02
N ALA A 4 35.77 -56.39 -0.85
CA ALA A 4 34.57 -55.75 -0.39
C ALA A 4 34.78 -54.26 -0.52
N GLY A 5 34.19 -53.63 -1.47
CA GLY A 5 34.20 -52.19 -1.62
C GLY A 5 33.69 -51.58 -0.33
N SER A 6 34.52 -50.81 0.31
CA SER A 6 34.11 -49.96 1.39
C SER A 6 32.90 -49.12 0.87
N LEU A 7 31.73 -49.52 1.25
CA LEU A 7 30.59 -48.63 1.11
C LEU A 7 30.89 -47.39 1.99
N ALA A 8 31.32 -46.33 1.37
CA ALA A 8 31.40 -45.05 2.03
C ALA A 8 30.08 -44.81 2.75
N PRO A 9 30.10 -44.49 4.03
CA PRO A 9 28.85 -44.14 4.70
C PRO A 9 28.22 -43.02 3.91
N LEU A 10 26.99 -43.25 3.45
CA LEU A 10 26.19 -42.18 2.92
C LEU A 10 26.20 -41.09 3.96
N ASP A 11 26.94 -40.04 3.69
CA ASP A 11 26.77 -38.81 4.38
C ASP A 11 25.31 -38.42 4.22
N VAL A 12 24.50 -38.91 5.13
CA VAL A 12 23.18 -38.33 5.34
C VAL A 12 23.51 -36.91 5.78
N GLN A 13 23.56 -36.06 4.80
CA GLN A 13 23.67 -34.64 4.99
C GLN A 13 22.59 -34.26 5.99
N ARG A 14 22.99 -34.21 7.25
CA ARG A 14 22.15 -33.70 8.33
C ARG A 14 21.73 -32.30 7.91
N ALA A 15 20.52 -32.18 7.44
CA ALA A 15 19.90 -30.90 7.27
C ALA A 15 20.06 -30.13 8.60
N PRO A 16 20.57 -28.94 8.60
CA PRO A 16 20.74 -28.17 9.83
C PRO A 16 19.35 -27.91 10.44
N GLU A 17 18.99 -28.75 11.41
CA GLU A 17 17.82 -28.54 12.23
C GLU A 17 18.08 -27.36 13.17
N GLY A 18 18.01 -26.17 12.69
CA GLY A 18 18.26 -24.99 13.53
C GLY A 18 18.09 -23.67 12.80
N GLY A 19 17.77 -23.73 11.51
CA GLY A 19 17.76 -22.54 10.68
C GLY A 19 16.42 -21.83 10.48
N GLU A 20 15.31 -22.44 10.87
CA GLU A 20 14.00 -21.92 10.45
C GLU A 20 13.60 -20.62 11.13
N VAL A 21 13.94 -20.44 12.40
CA VAL A 21 13.58 -19.21 13.13
C VAL A 21 14.46 -18.03 12.70
N GLY A 22 15.71 -18.30 12.36
CA GLY A 22 16.63 -17.30 11.81
C GLY A 22 16.31 -16.92 10.36
N ALA A 23 15.79 -17.87 9.58
CA ALA A 23 15.45 -17.66 8.17
C ALA A 23 14.23 -16.73 8.00
N VAL A 24 13.25 -16.77 8.90
CA VAL A 24 12.08 -15.89 8.86
C VAL A 24 12.46 -14.44 9.15
N GLN A 25 13.32 -14.21 10.12
CA GLN A 25 13.83 -12.87 10.42
C GLN A 25 14.76 -12.34 9.33
N SER A 26 15.55 -13.21 8.73
CA SER A 26 16.42 -12.89 7.61
C SER A 26 15.61 -12.58 6.34
N GLY A 27 14.50 -13.30 6.09
CA GLY A 27 13.62 -13.11 4.95
C GLY A 27 12.98 -11.73 4.94
N TRP A 28 12.49 -11.24 6.07
CA TRP A 28 11.88 -9.91 6.17
C TRP A 28 12.89 -8.79 5.93
N ARG A 29 14.07 -8.91 6.51
CA ARG A 29 15.17 -7.96 6.28
C ARG A 29 15.67 -7.97 4.84
N LEU A 30 15.72 -9.16 4.24
CA LEU A 30 16.09 -9.31 2.84
C LEU A 30 15.04 -8.69 1.92
N ALA A 31 13.75 -8.95 2.19
CA ALA A 31 12.64 -8.35 1.44
C ALA A 31 12.66 -6.82 1.52
N LEU A 32 12.89 -6.25 2.71
CA LEU A 32 13.02 -4.80 2.87
C LEU A 32 14.23 -4.23 2.15
N ARG A 33 15.36 -4.95 2.16
CA ARG A 33 16.57 -4.54 1.46
C ARG A 33 16.39 -4.59 -0.06
N GLU A 34 15.79 -5.65 -0.56
CA GLU A 34 15.43 -5.79 -1.98
C GLU A 34 14.44 -4.70 -2.41
N PHE A 35 13.42 -4.44 -1.59
CA PHE A 35 12.47 -3.36 -1.83
C PHE A 35 13.16 -1.99 -1.88
N ALA A 36 14.06 -1.72 -0.91
CA ALA A 36 14.80 -0.47 -0.85
C ALA A 36 15.83 -0.31 -1.98
N SER A 37 16.32 -1.42 -2.55
CA SER A 37 17.25 -1.38 -3.70
C SER A 37 16.55 -1.12 -5.02
N ASN A 38 15.25 -1.39 -5.10
CA ASN A 38 14.47 -1.19 -6.31
C ASN A 38 13.90 0.23 -6.39
N ARG A 39 14.47 1.06 -7.25
CA ARG A 39 14.05 2.46 -7.43
C ARG A 39 12.58 2.60 -7.84
N LEU A 40 12.07 1.67 -8.66
CA LEU A 40 10.66 1.67 -9.07
C LEU A 40 9.74 1.38 -7.89
N ALA A 41 10.12 0.45 -7.01
CA ALA A 41 9.36 0.15 -5.80
C ALA A 41 9.31 1.35 -4.84
N LEU A 42 10.44 2.06 -4.69
CA LEU A 42 10.49 3.28 -3.88
C LEU A 42 9.62 4.40 -4.45
N ILE A 43 9.63 4.60 -5.76
CA ILE A 43 8.79 5.59 -6.43
C ILE A 43 7.31 5.23 -6.23
N GLY A 44 6.92 3.98 -6.46
CA GLY A 44 5.55 3.52 -6.24
C GLY A 44 5.10 3.69 -4.80
N PHE A 45 5.96 3.39 -3.84
CA PHE A 45 5.69 3.57 -2.42
C PHE A 45 5.56 5.05 -2.03
N ALA A 46 6.42 5.91 -2.59
CA ALA A 46 6.33 7.35 -2.36
C ALA A 46 5.02 7.94 -2.90
N ILE A 47 4.59 7.50 -4.09
CA ILE A 47 3.30 7.90 -4.67
C ILE A 47 2.14 7.43 -3.78
N LEU A 48 2.19 6.20 -3.29
CA LEU A 48 1.17 5.67 -2.40
C LEU A 48 1.09 6.47 -1.10
N ILE A 49 2.21 6.75 -0.45
CA ILE A 49 2.25 7.59 0.75
C ILE A 49 1.71 8.99 0.46
N PHE A 50 2.09 9.57 -0.66
CA PHE A 50 1.58 10.87 -1.09
C PHE A 50 0.05 10.87 -1.18
N PHE A 51 -0.56 9.88 -1.82
CA PHE A 51 -2.01 9.79 -1.94
C PHE A 51 -2.70 9.55 -0.58
N VAL A 52 -2.11 8.73 0.28
CA VAL A 52 -2.64 8.52 1.64
C VAL A 52 -2.63 9.83 2.42
N LEU A 53 -1.50 10.54 2.45
CA LEU A 53 -1.38 11.82 3.13
C LEU A 53 -2.33 12.86 2.51
N PHE A 54 -2.38 12.94 1.19
CA PHE A 54 -3.27 13.85 0.47
C PHE A 54 -4.74 13.62 0.83
N SER A 55 -5.18 12.36 0.90
CA SER A 55 -6.57 12.00 1.19
C SER A 55 -6.95 12.23 2.65
N PHE A 56 -6.04 11.99 3.60
CA PHE A 56 -6.34 12.11 5.03
C PHE A 56 -5.95 13.47 5.63
N VAL A 57 -4.80 14.00 5.25
CA VAL A 57 -4.31 15.30 5.75
C VAL A 57 -4.91 16.47 4.97
N GLY A 58 -5.15 16.29 3.67
CA GLY A 58 -5.73 17.31 2.82
C GLY A 58 -7.00 17.95 3.39
N PRO A 59 -8.02 17.18 3.77
CA PRO A 59 -9.27 17.72 4.35
C PRO A 59 -9.09 18.42 5.69
N LEU A 60 -8.00 18.18 6.42
CA LEU A 60 -7.67 18.87 7.67
C LEU A 60 -7.17 20.30 7.41
N ILE A 61 -6.44 20.48 6.31
CA ILE A 61 -5.87 21.77 5.90
C ILE A 61 -6.87 22.53 5.03
N TYR A 62 -7.44 21.84 4.06
CA TYR A 62 -8.37 22.39 3.08
C TYR A 62 -9.79 21.94 3.40
N LYS A 63 -10.45 22.70 4.26
CA LYS A 63 -11.82 22.43 4.71
C LYS A 63 -12.82 22.95 3.67
N THR A 64 -13.50 22.05 2.99
CA THR A 64 -14.58 22.37 2.07
C THR A 64 -15.86 21.67 2.48
N ASN A 65 -17.00 22.32 2.23
CA ASN A 65 -18.29 21.72 2.43
C ASN A 65 -18.58 20.72 1.31
N GLN A 66 -18.65 19.43 1.64
CA GLN A 66 -18.98 18.34 0.72
C GLN A 66 -20.33 17.69 1.05
N LEU A 67 -21.09 18.29 1.97
CA LEU A 67 -22.36 17.75 2.46
C LEU A 67 -23.57 18.48 1.85
N ASP A 68 -23.45 19.78 1.68
CA ASP A 68 -24.55 20.63 1.21
C ASP A 68 -24.34 21.09 -0.23
N THR A 69 -25.33 20.87 -1.06
CA THR A 69 -25.38 21.38 -2.44
C THR A 69 -25.59 22.88 -2.42
N ASN A 70 -24.71 23.63 -3.06
CA ASN A 70 -24.86 25.09 -3.19
C ASN A 70 -24.80 25.51 -4.65
N LEU A 71 -25.96 25.62 -5.27
CA LEU A 71 -26.08 25.97 -6.69
C LEU A 71 -25.56 27.37 -7.03
N THR A 72 -25.41 28.25 -6.04
CA THR A 72 -24.81 29.59 -6.27
C THR A 72 -23.31 29.51 -6.55
N LEU A 73 -22.66 28.43 -6.12
CA LEU A 73 -21.24 28.15 -6.35
C LEU A 73 -21.00 27.17 -7.51
N SER A 74 -22.04 26.90 -8.30
CA SER A 74 -21.99 25.94 -9.40
C SER A 74 -21.09 26.43 -10.54
N ASN A 75 -20.26 25.53 -11.09
CA ASN A 75 -19.36 25.77 -12.21
C ASN A 75 -18.42 26.97 -12.06
N LEU A 76 -17.96 27.23 -10.86
CA LEU A 76 -16.97 28.29 -10.65
C LEU A 76 -15.59 27.85 -11.19
N PRO A 77 -14.84 28.77 -11.82
CA PRO A 77 -13.49 28.49 -12.27
C PRO A 77 -12.54 28.31 -11.07
N PRO A 78 -11.36 27.72 -11.28
CA PRO A 78 -10.34 27.62 -10.24
C PRO A 78 -10.03 28.98 -9.64
N SER A 79 -10.04 29.07 -8.31
CA SER A 79 -9.79 30.30 -7.53
C SER A 79 -9.09 29.98 -6.23
N GLY A 80 -8.70 31.00 -5.46
CA GLY A 80 -8.09 30.82 -4.14
C GLY A 80 -9.00 30.14 -3.12
N ALA A 81 -10.33 30.26 -3.26
CA ALA A 81 -11.33 29.56 -2.42
C ALA A 81 -11.59 28.12 -2.90
N HIS A 82 -11.50 27.88 -4.21
CA HIS A 82 -11.76 26.59 -4.85
C HIS A 82 -10.64 26.32 -5.85
N LEU A 83 -9.57 25.65 -5.41
CA LEU A 83 -8.33 25.49 -6.18
C LEU A 83 -8.52 24.80 -7.54
N LEU A 84 -9.42 23.84 -7.65
CA LEU A 84 -9.79 23.17 -8.90
C LEU A 84 -11.16 23.61 -9.43
N GLY A 85 -11.78 24.64 -8.82
CA GLY A 85 -13.13 25.04 -9.16
C GLY A 85 -14.20 24.19 -8.49
N THR A 86 -15.45 24.38 -8.93
CA THR A 86 -16.61 23.67 -8.40
C THR A 86 -17.37 22.95 -9.53
N ASP A 87 -18.04 21.87 -9.16
CA ASP A 87 -18.88 21.12 -10.10
C ASP A 87 -20.25 21.77 -10.34
N SER A 88 -21.10 21.13 -11.13
CA SER A 88 -22.46 21.58 -11.42
C SER A 88 -23.39 21.65 -10.21
N GLN A 89 -23.04 21.02 -9.11
CA GLN A 89 -23.79 21.02 -7.84
C GLN A 89 -23.19 21.99 -6.80
N GLY A 90 -22.06 22.62 -7.14
CA GLY A 90 -21.38 23.57 -6.25
C GLY A 90 -20.41 22.92 -5.25
N PHE A 91 -20.11 21.64 -5.43
CA PHE A 91 -19.08 20.96 -4.62
C PHE A 91 -17.69 21.32 -5.11
N ASP A 92 -16.77 21.48 -4.18
CA ASP A 92 -15.34 21.69 -4.50
C ASP A 92 -14.72 20.43 -5.09
N GLU A 93 -14.17 20.54 -6.30
CA GLU A 93 -13.57 19.40 -7.01
C GLU A 93 -12.37 18.79 -6.26
N LEU A 94 -11.54 19.64 -5.67
CA LEU A 94 -10.39 19.16 -4.92
C LEU A 94 -10.83 18.40 -3.64
N GLY A 95 -11.81 18.95 -2.92
CA GLY A 95 -12.40 18.30 -1.76
C GLY A 95 -13.04 16.95 -2.12
N ARG A 96 -13.64 16.86 -3.29
CA ARG A 96 -14.25 15.64 -3.81
C ARG A 96 -13.21 14.56 -4.12
N ILE A 97 -12.09 14.95 -4.72
CA ILE A 97 -10.95 14.04 -4.98
C ILE A 97 -10.38 13.50 -3.66
N MET A 98 -10.21 14.35 -2.65
CA MET A 98 -9.73 13.94 -1.32
C MET A 98 -10.69 12.94 -0.67
N LYS A 99 -11.99 13.22 -0.68
CA LYS A 99 -13.02 12.32 -0.14
C LYS A 99 -13.10 11.00 -0.90
N GLY A 100 -13.05 11.05 -2.23
CA GLY A 100 -13.00 9.86 -3.08
C GLY A 100 -11.76 9.01 -2.81
N GLY A 101 -10.61 9.64 -2.59
CA GLY A 101 -9.37 8.98 -2.18
C GLY A 101 -9.48 8.25 -0.85
N GLN A 102 -10.11 8.86 0.16
CA GLN A 102 -10.40 8.20 1.43
C GLN A 102 -11.24 6.94 1.23
N ALA A 103 -12.38 7.06 0.55
CA ALA A 103 -13.27 5.93 0.28
C ALA A 103 -12.55 4.81 -0.49
N ALA A 104 -11.76 5.15 -1.51
CA ALA A 104 -11.01 4.17 -2.28
C ALA A 104 -9.96 3.43 -1.42
N LEU A 105 -9.25 4.14 -0.56
CA LEU A 105 -8.27 3.54 0.36
C LEU A 105 -8.94 2.65 1.41
N GLU A 106 -10.06 3.08 1.98
CA GLU A 106 -10.84 2.29 2.93
C GLU A 106 -11.33 0.99 2.29
N ILE A 107 -11.95 1.07 1.11
CA ILE A 107 -12.44 -0.11 0.38
C ILE A 107 -11.28 -1.04 0.02
N GLY A 108 -10.18 -0.50 -0.48
CA GLY A 108 -8.98 -1.28 -0.82
C GLY A 108 -8.38 -2.00 0.38
N PHE A 109 -8.32 -1.33 1.53
CA PHE A 109 -7.84 -1.92 2.78
C PHE A 109 -8.74 -3.06 3.25
N PHE A 110 -10.06 -2.84 3.29
CA PHE A 110 -11.01 -3.89 3.68
C PHE A 110 -10.99 -5.07 2.71
N ALA A 111 -10.93 -4.83 1.42
CA ALA A 111 -10.84 -5.89 0.41
C ALA A 111 -9.56 -6.73 0.60
N ALA A 112 -8.41 -6.09 0.81
CA ALA A 112 -7.16 -6.77 1.08
C ALA A 112 -7.21 -7.58 2.37
N PHE A 113 -7.78 -7.02 3.43
CA PHE A 113 -7.96 -7.70 4.71
C PHE A 113 -8.82 -8.96 4.57
N VAL A 114 -9.97 -8.84 3.91
CA VAL A 114 -10.87 -9.99 3.65
C VAL A 114 -10.17 -11.05 2.80
N ALA A 115 -9.45 -10.64 1.76
CA ALA A 115 -8.69 -11.56 0.91
C ALA A 115 -7.62 -12.33 1.69
N ILE A 116 -6.91 -11.67 2.60
CA ILE A 116 -5.91 -12.31 3.46
C ILE A 116 -6.58 -13.31 4.41
N VAL A 117 -7.66 -12.91 5.05
CA VAL A 117 -8.39 -13.78 6.00
C VAL A 117 -8.92 -15.04 5.29
N ILE A 118 -9.56 -14.88 4.13
CA ILE A 118 -10.10 -16.01 3.37
C ILE A 118 -8.96 -16.85 2.77
N GLY A 119 -7.91 -16.22 2.28
CA GLY A 119 -6.78 -16.94 1.68
C GLY A 119 -5.90 -17.68 2.68
N THR A 120 -5.95 -17.30 3.97
CA THR A 120 -5.18 -17.96 5.04
C THR A 120 -5.98 -19.07 5.75
N LEU A 121 -7.29 -19.04 5.66
CA LEU A 121 -8.19 -20.09 6.18
C LEU A 121 -8.28 -21.26 5.21
#